data_4a980973f99fd43650c2c6e6f007046a
#
_entry.id   4a980973f99fd43650c2c6e6f007046a
#
_cell.length_a   1.000
_cell.length_b   1.000
_cell.length_c   1.000
_cell.angle_alpha   90.00
_cell.angle_beta   90.00
_cell.angle_gamma   90.00
#
_symmetry.space_group_name_H-M   'P 1'
#
loop_
_entity.id
_entity.type
_entity.pdbx_description
1 polymer ?
#
loop_
_entity_poly.entity_id
_entity_poly.type
_entity_poly.pdbx_seq_one_letter_code
_entity_poly.pdbx_strand_id
1 'polypeptide(L)'
;KEAADKIIADQNGEGKEQPRPKIKIGKKSLVTTEVVLTKREQARIQAKCAAGHAAKILAEVKQEKVVKTFDDTNLQDDHVLVFTGCVGCTYTVNSRCVKIFVEKCTQCTFHFNGKIITAVVEVDRCEESNLLIGTDVGTLQVEQCKRMNVVFAEKALMTGYIIWAGCFTLRVQVGDDLMRCDFELTKGFDNTVNVERTQFKIHYNTLGKLVCDKIIRLKNGFPTTKMEDDEFQRMHEQTLKV
;
A
#
# COMPACT_ATOMS: atom_id res chain seq x y z
N LYS A 1 13.71 -41.67 -33.08
CA LYS A 1 12.36 -41.14 -33.43
C LYS A 1 11.28 -41.47 -32.39
N GLU A 2 11.47 -42.53 -31.59
CA GLU A 2 10.51 -42.93 -30.53
C GLU A 2 10.67 -42.25 -29.19
N ALA A 3 11.75 -41.54 -28.96
CA ALA A 3 11.98 -40.83 -27.69
C ALA A 3 11.44 -39.38 -27.64
N ALA A 4 11.09 -38.80 -28.78
CA ALA A 4 10.58 -37.44 -28.88
C ALA A 4 9.05 -37.34 -28.76
N ASP A 5 8.34 -38.43 -29.07
CA ASP A 5 6.88 -38.46 -29.02
C ASP A 5 6.30 -38.72 -27.62
N LYS A 6 7.13 -39.08 -26.64
CA LYS A 6 6.71 -39.36 -25.28
C LYS A 6 6.68 -38.15 -24.35
N ILE A 7 7.27 -37.02 -24.75
CA ILE A 7 7.34 -35.80 -23.95
C ILE A 7 6.17 -34.83 -24.22
N ILE A 8 5.44 -35.05 -25.34
CA ILE A 8 4.32 -34.16 -25.71
C ILE A 8 2.97 -34.66 -25.14
N ALA A 9 2.88 -35.93 -24.66
CA ALA A 9 1.63 -36.50 -24.14
C ALA A 9 1.28 -36.11 -22.69
N ASP A 10 2.20 -35.59 -21.90
CA ASP A 10 1.99 -35.28 -20.47
C ASP A 10 1.61 -33.80 -20.17
N GLN A 11 1.38 -32.98 -21.17
CA GLN A 11 0.98 -31.58 -20.97
C GLN A 11 -0.50 -31.27 -21.20
N ASN A 12 -1.31 -32.23 -21.59
CA ASN A 12 -2.77 -32.11 -21.72
C ASN A 12 -3.51 -32.80 -20.57
N GLY A 13 -3.19 -32.40 -19.35
CA GLY A 13 -4.01 -32.73 -18.19
C GLY A 13 -5.33 -31.97 -18.28
N GLU A 14 -6.38 -32.61 -18.70
CA GLU A 14 -7.76 -32.14 -18.68
C GLU A 14 -8.11 -31.68 -17.25
N GLY A 15 -8.10 -30.39 -17.00
CA GLY A 15 -8.65 -29.79 -15.79
C GLY A 15 -10.15 -30.00 -15.78
N LYS A 16 -10.64 -30.97 -15.00
CA LYS A 16 -12.06 -31.12 -14.71
C LYS A 16 -12.58 -29.81 -14.11
N GLU A 17 -13.31 -29.05 -14.90
CA GLU A 17 -14.11 -27.94 -14.40
C GLU A 17 -15.09 -28.44 -13.35
N GLN A 18 -14.92 -28.01 -12.10
CA GLN A 18 -15.95 -28.23 -11.08
C GLN A 18 -17.17 -27.37 -11.44
N PRO A 19 -18.39 -27.90 -11.38
CA PRO A 19 -19.60 -27.18 -11.75
C PRO A 19 -19.80 -25.98 -10.82
N ARG A 20 -19.93 -24.80 -11.41
CA ARG A 20 -20.24 -23.54 -10.70
C ARG A 20 -21.60 -23.71 -9.99
N PRO A 21 -21.74 -23.34 -8.72
CA PRO A 21 -23.00 -23.43 -8.02
C PRO A 21 -24.06 -22.55 -8.71
N LYS A 22 -25.17 -23.16 -9.08
CA LYS A 22 -26.33 -22.47 -9.66
C LYS A 22 -26.99 -21.61 -8.57
N ILE A 23 -26.92 -20.28 -8.72
CA ILE A 23 -27.58 -19.32 -7.84
C ILE A 23 -29.09 -19.38 -8.12
N LYS A 24 -29.87 -19.83 -7.12
CA LYS A 24 -31.33 -19.68 -7.13
C LYS A 24 -31.67 -18.25 -6.73
N ILE A 25 -32.18 -17.46 -7.66
CA ILE A 25 -32.70 -16.11 -7.40
C ILE A 25 -34.03 -16.24 -6.66
N GLY A 26 -33.99 -16.17 -5.34
CA GLY A 26 -35.15 -16.01 -4.48
C GLY A 26 -35.38 -14.53 -4.15
N LYS A 27 -36.62 -14.08 -4.23
CA LYS A 27 -37.04 -12.68 -4.01
C LYS A 27 -36.65 -12.20 -2.61
N LYS A 28 -36.02 -10.99 -2.57
CA LYS A 28 -35.85 -10.09 -1.40
C LYS A 28 -35.09 -10.66 -0.19
N SER A 29 -33.77 -10.62 -0.23
CA SER A 29 -32.95 -10.22 0.91
C SER A 29 -31.71 -9.51 0.31
N LEU A 30 -31.27 -8.44 0.94
CA LEU A 30 -29.96 -7.84 0.71
C LEU A 30 -28.93 -8.92 1.11
N VAL A 31 -28.54 -9.74 0.15
CA VAL A 31 -27.42 -10.66 0.31
C VAL A 31 -26.18 -9.83 0.08
N THR A 32 -25.55 -9.37 1.14
CA THR A 32 -24.13 -9.02 1.15
C THR A 32 -23.40 -10.30 0.73
N THR A 33 -23.01 -10.37 -0.53
CA THR A 33 -22.10 -11.40 -1.00
C THR A 33 -20.75 -11.09 -0.35
N GLU A 34 -20.43 -11.79 0.74
CA GLU A 34 -19.06 -11.80 1.26
C GLU A 34 -18.16 -12.39 0.18
N VAL A 35 -17.53 -11.51 -0.59
CA VAL A 35 -16.47 -11.92 -1.51
C VAL A 35 -15.24 -12.15 -0.64
N VAL A 36 -15.04 -13.38 -0.24
CA VAL A 36 -13.96 -13.81 0.66
C VAL A 36 -12.63 -13.76 -0.08
N LEU A 37 -11.61 -13.18 0.54
CA LEU A 37 -10.22 -13.27 0.09
C LEU A 37 -9.81 -14.74 -0.08
N THR A 38 -9.06 -15.04 -1.13
CA THR A 38 -8.51 -16.38 -1.31
C THR A 38 -7.54 -16.71 -0.17
N LYS A 39 -7.37 -18.00 0.15
CA LYS A 39 -6.40 -18.46 1.18
C LYS A 39 -4.99 -17.92 0.94
N ARG A 40 -4.57 -17.78 -0.34
CA ARG A 40 -3.27 -17.23 -0.71
C ARG A 40 -3.15 -15.74 -0.42
N GLU A 41 -4.20 -14.95 -0.69
CA GLU A 41 -4.26 -13.53 -0.36
C GLU A 41 -4.27 -13.32 1.15
N GLN A 42 -5.06 -14.11 1.89
CA GLN A 42 -5.07 -14.09 3.36
C GLN A 42 -3.69 -14.39 3.93
N ALA A 43 -3.01 -15.44 3.44
CA ALA A 43 -1.66 -15.80 3.89
C ALA A 43 -0.64 -14.69 3.57
N ARG A 44 -0.74 -14.04 2.40
CA ARG A 44 0.11 -12.91 2.03
C ARG A 44 -0.08 -11.72 2.97
N ILE A 45 -1.33 -11.38 3.28
CA ILE A 45 -1.66 -10.29 4.20
C ILE A 45 -1.17 -10.62 5.62
N GLN A 46 -1.42 -11.84 6.11
CA GLN A 46 -0.92 -12.29 7.40
C GLN A 46 0.62 -12.23 7.48
N ALA A 47 1.32 -12.68 6.44
CA ALA A 47 2.78 -12.58 6.37
C ALA A 47 3.28 -11.13 6.42
N LYS A 48 2.56 -10.18 5.80
CA LYS A 48 2.87 -8.75 5.86
C LYS A 48 2.50 -8.10 7.20
N CYS A 49 1.55 -8.66 7.93
CA CYS A 49 1.18 -8.20 9.27
C CYS A 49 2.16 -8.62 10.36
N ALA A 50 3.23 -9.28 9.99
CA ALA A 50 4.29 -9.89 10.77
C ALA A 50 4.39 -9.49 12.26
N ALA A 51 4.75 -10.49 13.03
CA ALA A 51 5.22 -10.43 14.39
C ALA A 51 4.14 -10.35 15.49
N GLY A 52 3.54 -11.49 15.78
CA GLY A 52 3.11 -11.79 17.15
C GLY A 52 1.68 -11.45 17.53
N HIS A 53 0.89 -10.86 16.67
CA HIS A 53 -0.53 -10.63 16.93
C HIS A 53 -1.38 -11.42 15.93
N ALA A 54 -2.27 -12.24 16.43
CA ALA A 54 -3.31 -12.91 15.63
C ALA A 54 -4.34 -11.85 15.18
N ALA A 55 -3.94 -11.02 14.20
CA ALA A 55 -4.82 -9.99 13.67
C ALA A 55 -5.90 -10.63 12.81
N LYS A 56 -7.14 -10.23 13.03
CA LYS A 56 -8.26 -10.61 12.17
C LYS A 56 -8.27 -9.74 10.92
N ILE A 57 -8.59 -10.31 9.78
CA ILE A 57 -8.69 -9.57 8.52
C ILE A 57 -10.16 -9.18 8.31
N LEU A 58 -10.41 -7.88 8.19
CA LEU A 58 -11.67 -7.33 7.72
C LEU A 58 -11.46 -6.77 6.31
N ALA A 59 -12.09 -7.38 5.31
CA ALA A 59 -11.83 -7.07 3.92
C ALA A 59 -13.07 -6.56 3.18
N GLU A 60 -12.91 -5.44 2.46
CA GLU A 60 -13.82 -4.97 1.43
C GLU A 60 -13.26 -5.37 0.07
N VAL A 61 -13.97 -6.26 -0.64
CA VAL A 61 -13.48 -6.87 -1.87
C VAL A 61 -14.42 -6.60 -3.02
N LYS A 62 -13.89 -6.00 -4.11
CA LYS A 62 -14.63 -5.73 -5.36
C LYS A 62 -15.97 -5.03 -5.15
N GLN A 63 -16.00 -4.10 -4.19
CA GLN A 63 -17.18 -3.28 -3.95
C GLN A 63 -17.28 -2.17 -5.01
N GLU A 64 -18.50 -1.79 -5.36
CA GLU A 64 -18.76 -0.73 -6.34
C GLU A 64 -19.69 0.33 -5.74
N LYS A 65 -19.26 1.59 -5.81
CA LYS A 65 -20.04 2.78 -5.38
C LYS A 65 -20.59 2.69 -3.96
N VAL A 66 -19.87 2.00 -3.07
CA VAL A 66 -20.24 1.86 -1.66
C VAL A 66 -19.73 3.06 -0.87
N VAL A 67 -20.58 3.58 0.02
CA VAL A 67 -20.19 4.53 1.06
C VAL A 67 -20.31 3.81 2.39
N LYS A 68 -19.20 3.65 3.12
CA LYS A 68 -19.16 2.88 4.38
C LYS A 68 -18.28 3.54 5.41
N THR A 69 -18.76 3.55 6.65
CA THR A 69 -18.01 4.01 7.82
C THR A 69 -17.66 2.81 8.71
N PHE A 70 -16.41 2.75 9.13
CA PHE A 70 -15.90 1.82 10.13
C PHE A 70 -15.75 2.58 11.45
N ASP A 71 -16.51 2.15 12.43
CA ASP A 71 -16.56 2.70 13.78
C ASP A 71 -16.53 1.56 14.82
N ASP A 72 -16.63 1.88 16.10
CA ASP A 72 -16.54 0.89 17.20
C ASP A 72 -17.63 -0.17 17.17
N THR A 73 -18.68 0.00 16.35
CA THR A 73 -19.75 -0.99 16.20
C THR A 73 -19.41 -2.10 15.22
N ASN A 74 -18.51 -1.86 14.27
CA ASN A 74 -18.18 -2.77 13.17
C ASN A 74 -16.68 -3.00 12.94
N LEU A 75 -15.81 -2.33 13.70
CA LEU A 75 -14.37 -2.46 13.66
C LEU A 75 -13.82 -2.69 15.07
N GLN A 76 -12.96 -3.66 15.25
CA GLN A 76 -12.28 -3.96 16.51
C GLN A 76 -10.79 -3.68 16.42
N ASP A 77 -10.14 -3.45 17.55
CA ASP A 77 -8.72 -3.10 17.67
C ASP A 77 -7.75 -4.13 17.09
N ASP A 78 -8.17 -5.39 16.94
CA ASP A 78 -7.38 -6.48 16.40
C ASP A 78 -7.56 -6.69 14.89
N HIS A 79 -8.34 -5.82 14.22
CA HIS A 79 -8.58 -5.92 12.79
C HIS A 79 -7.48 -5.27 11.95
N VAL A 80 -7.08 -5.97 10.91
CA VAL A 80 -6.38 -5.43 9.75
C VAL A 80 -7.42 -5.14 8.66
N LEU A 81 -7.51 -3.89 8.23
CA LEU A 81 -8.40 -3.50 7.14
C LEU A 81 -7.75 -3.73 5.79
N VAL A 82 -8.51 -4.34 4.88
CA VAL A 82 -8.08 -4.61 3.51
C VAL A 82 -9.15 -4.15 2.54
N PHE A 83 -8.80 -3.20 1.68
CA PHE A 83 -9.64 -2.75 0.57
C PHE A 83 -9.00 -3.25 -0.73
N THR A 84 -9.67 -4.08 -1.50
CA THR A 84 -9.09 -4.63 -2.72
C THR A 84 -10.08 -4.69 -3.88
N GLY A 85 -9.67 -4.12 -5.02
CA GLY A 85 -10.45 -4.14 -6.25
C GLY A 85 -11.74 -3.32 -6.20
N CYS A 86 -11.87 -2.36 -5.26
CA CYS A 86 -13.05 -1.53 -5.13
C CYS A 86 -13.07 -0.40 -6.17
N VAL A 87 -14.26 -0.01 -6.62
CA VAL A 87 -14.45 1.02 -7.65
C VAL A 87 -15.47 2.07 -7.21
N GLY A 88 -15.08 3.35 -7.25
CA GLY A 88 -15.98 4.48 -6.95
C GLY A 88 -16.48 4.51 -5.51
N CYS A 89 -15.78 3.89 -4.58
CA CYS A 89 -16.21 3.76 -3.18
C CYS A 89 -15.66 4.89 -2.31
N THR A 90 -16.38 5.18 -1.22
CA THR A 90 -15.92 6.07 -0.16
C THR A 90 -15.91 5.32 1.17
N TYR A 91 -14.75 5.23 1.78
CA TYR A 91 -14.57 4.59 3.07
C TYR A 91 -14.06 5.57 4.12
N THR A 92 -14.70 5.57 5.29
CA THR A 92 -14.27 6.36 6.43
C THR A 92 -13.94 5.43 7.59
N VAL A 93 -12.71 5.48 8.09
CA VAL A 93 -12.24 4.67 9.22
C VAL A 93 -12.08 5.60 10.42
N ASN A 94 -13.01 5.56 11.35
CA ASN A 94 -13.04 6.39 12.56
C ASN A 94 -12.51 5.66 13.79
N SER A 95 -12.58 4.32 13.79
CA SER A 95 -12.11 3.50 14.90
C SER A 95 -10.70 3.00 14.70
N ARG A 96 -10.15 2.51 15.78
CA ARG A 96 -8.80 1.97 15.86
C ARG A 96 -8.69 0.65 15.10
N CYS A 97 -7.56 0.46 14.40
CA CYS A 97 -7.24 -0.80 13.71
C CYS A 97 -5.74 -1.10 13.76
N VAL A 98 -5.35 -2.32 13.45
CA VAL A 98 -3.93 -2.72 13.47
C VAL A 98 -3.16 -2.09 12.32
N LYS A 99 -3.67 -2.24 11.08
CA LYS A 99 -3.00 -1.83 9.84
C LYS A 99 -4.01 -1.68 8.71
N ILE A 100 -3.67 -0.91 7.68
CA ILE A 100 -4.52 -0.71 6.51
C ILE A 100 -3.76 -1.09 5.24
N PHE A 101 -4.44 -1.87 4.37
CA PHE A 101 -4.01 -2.17 3.01
C PHE A 101 -5.06 -1.70 2.01
N VAL A 102 -4.63 -1.01 0.96
CA VAL A 102 -5.47 -0.58 -0.16
C VAL A 102 -4.83 -1.10 -1.44
N GLU A 103 -5.49 -2.02 -2.14
CA GLU A 103 -4.93 -2.65 -3.33
C GLU A 103 -5.89 -2.59 -4.51
N LYS A 104 -5.40 -2.23 -5.69
CA LYS A 104 -6.15 -2.29 -6.97
C LYS A 104 -7.49 -1.58 -6.93
N CYS A 105 -7.61 -0.51 -6.15
CA CYS A 105 -8.81 0.30 -6.06
C CYS A 105 -8.77 1.43 -7.09
N THR A 106 -9.93 1.77 -7.66
CA THR A 106 -10.05 2.80 -8.69
C THR A 106 -11.15 3.78 -8.31
N GLN A 107 -10.87 5.09 -8.46
CA GLN A 107 -11.82 6.19 -8.18
C GLN A 107 -12.40 6.13 -6.76
N CYS A 108 -11.61 5.65 -5.80
CA CYS A 108 -12.03 5.54 -4.41
C CYS A 108 -11.50 6.69 -3.56
N THR A 109 -12.23 7.00 -2.49
CA THR A 109 -11.80 7.95 -1.46
C THR A 109 -11.76 7.27 -0.11
N PHE A 110 -10.62 7.40 0.57
CA PHE A 110 -10.38 6.81 1.88
C PHE A 110 -10.09 7.91 2.90
N HIS A 111 -10.88 7.96 3.98
CA HIS A 111 -10.70 8.84 5.13
C HIS A 111 -10.19 8.01 6.31
N PHE A 112 -8.96 8.21 6.74
CA PHE A 112 -8.35 7.51 7.88
C PHE A 112 -8.24 8.46 9.06
N ASN A 113 -9.22 8.42 9.98
CA ASN A 113 -9.31 9.26 11.17
C ASN A 113 -8.96 8.48 12.44
N GLY A 114 -9.26 7.19 12.45
CA GLY A 114 -8.99 6.30 13.58
C GLY A 114 -7.50 5.93 13.70
N LYS A 115 -7.04 5.67 14.92
CA LYS A 115 -5.66 5.32 15.20
C LYS A 115 -5.25 4.01 14.51
N ILE A 116 -4.13 4.03 13.78
CA ILE A 116 -3.52 2.83 13.19
C ILE A 116 -2.40 2.38 14.12
N ILE A 117 -2.57 1.21 14.78
CA ILE A 117 -1.65 0.74 15.85
C ILE A 117 -0.21 0.60 15.36
N THR A 118 -0.02 0.05 14.16
CA THR A 118 1.31 -0.09 13.56
C THR A 118 1.82 1.21 12.95
N ALA A 119 0.98 2.24 12.86
CA ALA A 119 1.23 3.47 12.11
C ALA A 119 1.68 3.23 10.65
N VAL A 120 1.21 2.11 10.04
CA VAL A 120 1.58 1.71 8.67
C VAL A 120 0.34 1.60 7.78
N VAL A 121 0.42 2.26 6.61
CA VAL A 121 -0.55 2.16 5.52
C VAL A 121 0.18 1.71 4.27
N GLU A 122 -0.32 0.68 3.59
CA GLU A 122 0.21 0.23 2.29
C GLU A 122 -0.84 0.42 1.20
N VAL A 123 -0.43 1.04 0.09
CA VAL A 123 -1.28 1.31 -1.09
C VAL A 123 -0.58 0.77 -2.32
N ASP A 124 -1.24 -0.12 -3.05
CA ASP A 124 -0.64 -0.81 -4.19
C ASP A 124 -1.59 -0.81 -5.40
N ARG A 125 -1.09 -0.43 -6.56
CA ARG A 125 -1.80 -0.48 -7.84
C ARG A 125 -3.18 0.19 -7.84
N CYS A 126 -3.31 1.30 -7.14
CA CYS A 126 -4.53 2.10 -7.14
C CYS A 126 -4.50 3.17 -8.23
N GLU A 127 -5.69 3.56 -8.70
CA GLU A 127 -5.83 4.55 -9.76
C GLU A 127 -6.92 5.57 -9.42
N GLU A 128 -6.67 6.86 -9.75
CA GLU A 128 -7.63 7.97 -9.55
C GLU A 128 -8.24 8.05 -8.15
N SER A 129 -7.46 7.70 -7.14
CA SER A 129 -7.98 7.56 -5.78
C SER A 129 -7.37 8.57 -4.81
N ASN A 130 -8.06 8.84 -3.72
CA ASN A 130 -7.68 9.82 -2.72
C ASN A 130 -7.53 9.17 -1.34
N LEU A 131 -6.43 9.50 -0.65
CA LEU A 131 -6.21 9.19 0.76
C LEU A 131 -6.23 10.49 1.56
N LEU A 132 -7.16 10.60 2.49
CA LEU A 132 -7.31 11.73 3.41
C LEU A 132 -6.94 11.22 4.81
N ILE A 133 -5.81 11.66 5.34
CA ILE A 133 -5.19 11.12 6.55
C ILE A 133 -5.37 12.14 7.68
N GLY A 134 -6.21 11.80 8.63
CA GLY A 134 -6.51 12.56 9.85
C GLY A 134 -5.95 11.90 11.11
N THR A 135 -5.02 10.94 10.98
CA THR A 135 -4.39 10.22 12.11
C THR A 135 -2.90 10.09 11.88
N ASP A 136 -2.16 9.71 12.92
CA ASP A 136 -0.72 9.51 12.87
C ASP A 136 -0.34 8.36 11.94
N VAL A 137 0.54 8.61 10.97
CA VAL A 137 1.12 7.61 10.08
C VAL A 137 2.64 7.73 10.10
N GLY A 138 3.32 6.66 10.54
CA GLY A 138 4.76 6.56 10.55
C GLY A 138 5.34 6.11 9.22
N THR A 139 4.66 5.17 8.54
CA THR A 139 5.06 4.72 7.20
C THR A 139 3.85 4.61 6.29
N LEU A 140 3.85 5.40 5.24
CA LEU A 140 2.94 5.24 4.11
C LEU A 140 3.72 4.71 2.92
N GLN A 141 3.35 3.53 2.43
CA GLN A 141 3.93 2.93 1.23
C GLN A 141 2.96 3.05 0.06
N VAL A 142 3.40 3.63 -1.06
CA VAL A 142 2.58 3.84 -2.26
C VAL A 142 3.30 3.27 -3.46
N GLU A 143 2.82 2.16 -4.01
CA GLU A 143 3.49 1.46 -5.10
C GLU A 143 2.59 1.32 -6.34
N GLN A 144 3.19 1.54 -7.51
CA GLN A 144 2.57 1.31 -8.83
C GLN A 144 1.20 1.99 -9.01
N CYS A 145 1.00 3.14 -8.35
CA CYS A 145 -0.25 3.88 -8.40
C CYS A 145 -0.26 4.95 -9.50
N LYS A 146 -1.46 5.28 -9.98
CA LYS A 146 -1.66 6.32 -11.00
C LYS A 146 -2.68 7.34 -10.54
N ARG A 147 -2.37 8.63 -10.73
CA ARG A 147 -3.27 9.76 -10.39
C ARG A 147 -3.79 9.67 -8.95
N MET A 148 -2.87 9.42 -8.00
CA MET A 148 -3.16 9.34 -6.58
C MET A 148 -2.98 10.68 -5.90
N ASN A 149 -3.90 11.02 -4.99
CA ASN A 149 -3.75 12.12 -4.05
C ASN A 149 -3.62 11.57 -2.63
N VAL A 150 -2.61 12.00 -1.93
CA VAL A 150 -2.39 11.73 -0.50
C VAL A 150 -2.40 13.06 0.23
N VAL A 151 -3.28 13.22 1.19
CA VAL A 151 -3.45 14.46 1.95
C VAL A 151 -3.40 14.14 3.44
N PHE A 152 -2.38 14.65 4.12
CA PHE A 152 -2.34 14.72 5.58
C PHE A 152 -2.96 16.05 6.00
N ALA A 153 -3.95 16.00 6.89
CA ALA A 153 -4.65 17.20 7.36
C ALA A 153 -3.69 18.20 8.02
N GLU A 154 -2.71 17.69 8.77
CA GLU A 154 -1.70 18.47 9.47
C GLU A 154 -0.31 17.84 9.33
N LYS A 155 0.73 18.68 9.42
CA LYS A 155 2.12 18.23 9.36
C LYS A 155 2.49 17.23 10.45
N ALA A 156 1.96 17.40 11.64
CA ALA A 156 2.22 16.55 12.80
C ALA A 156 1.75 15.09 12.60
N LEU A 157 0.80 14.85 11.71
CA LEU A 157 0.26 13.51 11.44
C LEU A 157 1.20 12.63 10.59
N MET A 158 2.11 13.23 9.84
CA MET A 158 3.18 12.53 9.15
C MET A 158 4.38 12.35 10.10
N THR A 159 4.29 11.37 11.00
CA THR A 159 5.29 11.13 12.05
C THR A 159 6.57 10.45 11.55
N GLY A 160 6.60 10.01 10.32
CA GLY A 160 7.76 9.36 9.69
C GLY A 160 7.95 9.77 8.24
N TYR A 161 7.65 8.87 7.30
CA TYR A 161 7.94 9.11 5.89
C TYR A 161 6.97 8.38 4.96
N ILE A 162 6.98 8.81 3.69
CA ILE A 162 6.27 8.13 2.61
C ILE A 162 7.30 7.47 1.69
N ILE A 163 7.16 6.17 1.45
CA ILE A 163 7.93 5.44 0.44
C ILE A 163 7.06 5.29 -0.79
N TRP A 164 7.58 5.66 -1.96
CA TRP A 164 6.85 5.43 -3.20
C TRP A 164 7.74 4.80 -4.28
N ALA A 165 7.14 4.01 -5.15
CA ALA A 165 7.80 3.36 -6.27
C ALA A 165 6.83 3.20 -7.45
N GLY A 166 7.32 3.46 -8.67
CA GLY A 166 6.56 3.23 -9.89
C GLY A 166 5.25 4.00 -10.02
N CYS A 167 5.10 5.13 -9.30
CA CYS A 167 3.89 5.93 -9.35
C CYS A 167 3.94 6.96 -10.49
N PHE A 168 2.78 7.17 -11.12
CA PHE A 168 2.57 8.20 -12.13
C PHE A 168 1.53 9.20 -11.62
N THR A 169 1.92 10.47 -11.56
CA THR A 169 1.08 11.57 -11.04
C THR A 169 0.63 11.33 -9.60
N LEU A 170 1.58 11.06 -8.70
CA LEU A 170 1.34 11.04 -7.26
C LEU A 170 1.46 12.48 -6.71
N ARG A 171 0.39 12.97 -6.09
CA ARG A 171 0.37 14.24 -5.36
C ARG A 171 0.34 13.96 -3.87
N VAL A 172 1.27 14.55 -3.14
CA VAL A 172 1.35 14.49 -1.68
C VAL A 172 1.20 15.89 -1.12
N GLN A 173 0.25 16.09 -0.26
CA GLN A 173 0.03 17.32 0.50
C GLN A 173 0.13 17.01 2.00
N VAL A 174 0.93 17.78 2.73
CA VAL A 174 1.11 17.64 4.18
C VAL A 174 0.92 19.03 4.82
N GLY A 175 -0.26 19.28 5.35
CA GLY A 175 -0.69 20.63 5.70
C GLY A 175 -0.63 21.56 4.48
N ASP A 176 0.19 22.60 4.55
CA ASP A 176 0.39 23.55 3.45
C ASP A 176 1.48 23.13 2.44
N ASP A 177 2.31 22.15 2.79
CA ASP A 177 3.40 21.68 1.93
C ASP A 177 2.84 20.75 0.82
N LEU A 178 3.22 21.01 -0.42
CA LEU A 178 2.79 20.25 -1.58
C LEU A 178 3.99 19.69 -2.35
N MET A 179 3.95 18.39 -2.63
CA MET A 179 4.90 17.69 -3.48
C MET A 179 4.18 16.92 -4.60
N ARG A 180 4.76 16.97 -5.79
CA ARG A 180 4.31 16.16 -6.94
C ARG A 180 5.41 15.18 -7.29
N CYS A 181 5.08 13.91 -7.35
CA CYS A 181 5.97 12.82 -7.69
C CYS A 181 5.45 12.12 -8.94
N ASP A 182 6.33 11.98 -9.91
CA ASP A 182 6.01 11.26 -11.15
C ASP A 182 7.23 10.47 -11.58
N PHE A 183 7.05 9.19 -11.84
CA PHE A 183 8.12 8.31 -12.25
C PHE A 183 8.79 8.77 -13.55
N GLU A 184 8.03 9.26 -14.51
CA GLU A 184 8.59 9.75 -15.78
C GLU A 184 9.46 11.01 -15.59
N LEU A 185 9.11 11.87 -14.63
CA LEU A 185 9.94 13.05 -14.31
C LEU A 185 11.26 12.63 -13.66
N THR A 186 11.26 11.59 -12.82
CA THR A 186 12.48 11.09 -12.17
C THR A 186 13.44 10.43 -13.16
N LYS A 187 12.93 9.81 -14.22
CA LYS A 187 13.72 9.22 -15.30
C LYS A 187 14.60 10.25 -16.03
N GLY A 188 14.13 11.49 -16.16
CA GLY A 188 14.88 12.56 -16.80
C GLY A 188 16.14 12.99 -16.03
N PHE A 189 16.24 12.69 -14.74
CA PHE A 189 17.35 13.10 -13.87
C PHE A 189 18.36 11.97 -13.58
N ASP A 190 17.96 10.70 -13.76
CA ASP A 190 18.80 9.56 -13.42
C ASP A 190 18.43 8.34 -14.28
N ASN A 191 19.27 8.01 -15.23
CA ASN A 191 19.11 6.87 -16.13
C ASN A 191 19.13 5.51 -15.41
N THR A 192 19.52 5.46 -14.13
CA THR A 192 19.52 4.25 -13.31
C THR A 192 18.18 3.98 -12.62
N VAL A 193 17.20 4.87 -12.77
CA VAL A 193 15.86 4.70 -12.20
C VAL A 193 15.09 3.61 -12.94
N ASN A 194 14.62 2.63 -12.19
CA ASN A 194 13.84 1.50 -12.69
C ASN A 194 12.46 1.48 -12.01
N VAL A 195 11.39 1.44 -12.80
CA VAL A 195 9.99 1.53 -12.32
C VAL A 195 9.63 0.47 -11.29
N GLU A 196 10.20 -0.72 -11.40
CA GLU A 196 9.86 -1.84 -10.52
C GLU A 196 10.74 -1.92 -9.25
N ARG A 197 11.90 -1.30 -9.27
CA ARG A 197 12.94 -1.49 -8.24
C ARG A 197 13.36 -0.23 -7.52
N THR A 198 13.23 0.93 -8.18
CA THR A 198 13.67 2.19 -7.57
C THR A 198 12.59 2.72 -6.63
N GLN A 199 12.96 2.92 -5.39
CA GLN A 199 12.10 3.50 -4.36
C GLN A 199 12.59 4.90 -4.01
N PHE A 200 11.65 5.75 -3.63
CA PHE A 200 11.88 7.11 -3.18
C PHE A 200 11.27 7.32 -1.80
N LYS A 201 11.90 8.17 -0.99
CA LYS A 201 11.47 8.54 0.35
C LYS A 201 11.08 10.01 0.37
N ILE A 202 9.85 10.31 0.73
CA ILE A 202 9.38 11.67 1.03
C ILE A 202 9.42 11.82 2.55
N HIS A 203 10.11 12.85 3.02
CA HIS A 203 10.25 13.13 4.45
C HIS A 203 10.55 14.61 4.69
N TYR A 204 10.47 15.04 5.94
CA TYR A 204 10.97 16.34 6.33
C TYR A 204 12.46 16.26 6.64
N ASN A 205 13.26 17.16 6.05
CA ASN A 205 14.67 17.26 6.39
C ASN A 205 14.87 18.05 7.70
N THR A 206 16.12 18.19 8.14
CA THR A 206 16.51 18.91 9.37
C THR A 206 16.11 20.40 9.38
N LEU A 207 15.87 20.98 8.21
CA LEU A 207 15.39 22.36 8.04
C LEU A 207 13.85 22.45 8.02
N GLY A 208 13.15 21.34 8.25
CA GLY A 208 11.70 21.28 8.25
C GLY A 208 11.07 21.41 6.87
N LYS A 209 11.83 21.20 5.79
CA LYS A 209 11.34 21.22 4.41
C LYS A 209 10.99 19.82 3.93
N LEU A 210 9.85 19.69 3.28
CA LEU A 210 9.44 18.42 2.62
C LEU A 210 10.36 18.15 1.42
N VAL A 211 11.04 17.01 1.41
CA VAL A 211 12.00 16.58 0.38
C VAL A 211 11.71 15.17 -0.10
N CYS A 212 12.21 14.84 -1.29
CA CYS A 212 12.07 13.51 -1.87
C CYS A 212 13.45 13.00 -2.30
N ASP A 213 13.90 11.92 -1.69
CA ASP A 213 15.21 11.33 -1.93
C ASP A 213 15.09 9.93 -2.51
N LYS A 214 16.01 9.59 -3.42
CA LYS A 214 16.13 8.22 -3.93
C LYS A 214 16.68 7.31 -2.82
N ILE A 215 16.03 6.17 -2.60
CA ILE A 215 16.54 5.14 -1.71
C ILE A 215 17.65 4.38 -2.42
N ILE A 216 18.80 4.29 -1.78
CA ILE A 216 19.92 3.44 -2.17
C ILE A 216 20.02 2.25 -1.22
N ARG A 217 20.68 1.19 -1.63
CA ARG A 217 20.95 0.04 -0.77
C ARG A 217 22.44 -0.09 -0.56
N LEU A 218 22.86 -0.11 0.67
CA LEU A 218 24.25 -0.36 1.06
C LEU A 218 24.66 -1.79 0.70
N LYS A 219 25.96 -2.09 0.75
CA LYS A 219 26.51 -3.43 0.45
C LYS A 219 25.88 -4.56 1.25
N ASN A 220 25.44 -4.27 2.49
CA ASN A 220 24.71 -5.20 3.36
C ASN A 220 23.21 -5.30 3.07
N GLY A 221 22.71 -4.60 2.03
CA GLY A 221 21.31 -4.55 1.63
C GLY A 221 20.44 -3.57 2.44
N PHE A 222 21.00 -2.84 3.42
CA PHE A 222 20.26 -1.86 4.21
C PHE A 222 19.81 -0.68 3.33
N PRO A 223 18.51 -0.31 3.36
CA PRO A 223 18.00 0.84 2.62
C PRO A 223 18.33 2.14 3.35
N THR A 224 18.87 3.11 2.62
CA THR A 224 19.16 4.46 3.12
C THR A 224 19.03 5.48 1.99
N THR A 225 19.16 6.75 2.27
CA THR A 225 19.31 7.78 1.24
C THR A 225 20.78 8.20 1.14
N LYS A 226 21.18 8.79 0.01
CA LYS A 226 22.55 9.28 -0.15
C LYS A 226 22.91 10.30 0.94
N MET A 227 21.98 11.17 1.30
CA MET A 227 22.18 12.19 2.34
C MET A 227 22.42 11.54 3.72
N GLU A 228 21.61 10.55 4.10
CA GLU A 228 21.78 9.81 5.36
C GLU A 228 23.11 9.05 5.39
N ASP A 229 23.53 8.44 4.28
CA ASP A 229 24.81 7.75 4.16
C ASP A 229 26.00 8.72 4.27
N ASP A 230 25.96 9.84 3.55
CA ASP A 230 26.98 10.88 3.62
C ASP A 230 27.10 11.51 5.03
N GLU A 231 25.99 11.66 5.75
CA GLU A 231 25.97 12.13 7.13
C GLU A 231 26.57 11.10 8.10
N PHE A 232 26.20 9.84 7.96
CA PHE A 232 26.76 8.76 8.74
C PHE A 232 28.27 8.65 8.55
N GLN A 233 28.76 8.73 7.31
CA GLN A 233 30.21 8.70 7.02
C GLN A 233 30.94 9.87 7.69
N ARG A 234 30.38 11.08 7.60
CA ARG A 234 30.97 12.28 8.27
C ARG A 234 31.07 12.12 9.79
N MET A 235 30.00 11.62 10.43
CA MET A 235 30.01 11.39 11.87
C MET A 235 31.04 10.32 12.27
N HIS A 236 31.14 9.25 11.48
CA HIS A 236 32.12 8.19 11.72
C HIS A 236 33.58 8.68 11.60
N GLU A 237 33.87 9.49 10.58
CA GLU A 237 35.21 10.10 10.40
C GLU A 237 35.57 11.05 11.55
N GLN A 238 34.59 11.77 12.11
CA GLN A 238 34.82 12.64 13.27
C GLN A 238 35.14 11.84 14.55
N THR A 239 34.46 10.70 14.73
CA THR A 239 34.68 9.82 15.88
C THR A 239 36.06 9.14 15.87
N LEU A 240 36.61 8.88 14.67
CA LEU A 240 37.94 8.27 14.53
C LEU A 240 39.10 9.28 14.69
N LYS A 241 38.83 10.58 14.76
CA LYS A 241 39.83 11.65 14.92
C LYS A 241 39.99 12.11 16.38
N VAL A 242 39.22 11.53 17.31
CA VAL A 242 39.30 11.74 18.77
C VAL A 242 40.05 10.58 19.40
#